data_20f23a6b8bf40a65df66b2f64380ac86
#
_entry.id   20f23a6b8bf40a65df66b2f64380ac86
#
_cell.length_a   1.000
_cell.length_b   1.000
_cell.length_c   1.000
_cell.angle_alpha   90.00
_cell.angle_beta   90.00
_cell.angle_gamma   90.00
#
_symmetry.space_group_name_H-M   'P 1'
#
loop_
_entity.id
_entity.type
_entity.pdbx_description
1 polymer ?
#
loop_
_entity_poly.entity_id
_entity_poly.type
_entity_poly.pdbx_seq_one_letter_code
_entity_poly.pdbx_strand_id
1 'polypeptide(L)'
;MILAIDTHRERDELAFTLDGEGRDCLLRMLERARRERDHEFDLPDVEPGWSRRSGYDQCEFINIFPCMPEDRCTISRGYGKDGISSVEMALTATSLDAFIRMLERMGSGEDTLAIRPAAGSPFTLRLAAAE
;
A
#
# COMPACT_ATOMS: atom_id res chain seq x y z
N MET A 1 11.52 11.90 5.55
CA MET A 1 10.64 11.12 4.66
C MET A 1 9.53 10.49 5.47
N ILE A 2 8.29 10.66 5.04
CA ILE A 2 7.13 10.02 5.65
C ILE A 2 6.50 9.07 4.65
N LEU A 3 6.43 7.80 5.04
CA LEU A 3 5.78 6.73 4.28
C LEU A 3 5.14 5.80 5.29
N ALA A 4 3.92 6.14 5.71
CA ALA A 4 3.18 5.37 6.70
C ALA A 4 2.14 4.50 6.01
N ILE A 5 2.00 3.28 6.46
CA ILE A 5 1.07 2.33 5.88
C ILE A 5 0.27 1.69 7.00
N ASP A 6 -1.05 1.72 6.82
CA ASP A 6 -1.98 1.20 7.80
C ASP A 6 -3.00 0.28 7.14
N THR A 7 -3.50 -0.68 7.91
CA THR A 7 -4.57 -1.56 7.46
C THR A 7 -5.83 -1.32 8.26
N HIS A 8 -6.97 -1.31 7.58
CA HIS A 8 -8.26 -1.18 8.27
C HIS A 8 -8.59 -2.45 9.05
N ARG A 9 -9.14 -2.29 10.26
CA ARG A 9 -9.45 -3.42 11.14
C ARG A 9 -10.54 -4.33 10.62
N GLU A 10 -11.49 -3.79 9.86
CA GLU A 10 -12.68 -4.51 9.44
C GLU A 10 -12.79 -4.69 7.92
N ARG A 11 -12.02 -3.93 7.14
CA ARG A 11 -12.08 -3.96 5.68
C ARG A 11 -10.71 -4.28 5.11
N ASP A 12 -10.68 -4.85 3.92
CA ASP A 12 -9.43 -5.03 3.17
C ASP A 12 -9.06 -3.69 2.51
N GLU A 13 -8.45 -2.83 3.29
CA GLU A 13 -8.05 -1.51 2.86
C GLU A 13 -6.66 -1.18 3.42
N LEU A 14 -5.81 -0.67 2.54
CA LEU A 14 -4.49 -0.16 2.88
C LEU A 14 -4.50 1.35 2.75
N ALA A 15 -4.08 2.06 3.78
CA ALA A 15 -3.95 3.50 3.77
C ALA A 15 -2.47 3.89 3.78
N PHE A 16 -2.06 4.65 2.79
CA PHE A 16 -0.71 5.18 2.65
C PHE A 16 -0.75 6.66 2.98
N THR A 17 0.05 7.08 3.95
CA THR A 17 0.23 8.49 4.30
C THR A 17 1.66 8.89 3.95
N LEU A 18 1.82 9.85 3.04
CA LEU A 18 3.09 10.17 2.42
C LEU A 18 3.36 11.67 2.43
N ASP A 19 4.61 12.06 2.68
CA ASP A 19 5.10 13.37 2.30
C ASP A 19 5.68 13.31 0.87
N GLY A 20 6.24 14.41 0.38
CA GLY A 20 6.81 14.45 -0.97
C GLY A 20 7.94 13.46 -1.19
N GLU A 21 8.82 13.29 -0.21
CA GLU A 21 9.91 12.32 -0.28
C GLU A 21 9.39 10.87 -0.22
N GLY A 22 8.40 10.61 0.62
CA GLY A 22 7.75 9.30 0.72
C GLY A 22 7.07 8.92 -0.58
N ARG A 23 6.37 9.86 -1.20
CA ARG A 23 5.76 9.67 -2.51
C ARG A 23 6.80 9.32 -3.57
N ASP A 24 7.87 10.10 -3.65
CA ASP A 24 8.92 9.88 -4.63
C ASP A 24 9.62 8.55 -4.42
N CYS A 25 9.85 8.16 -3.18
CA CYS A 25 10.42 6.86 -2.84
C CYS A 25 9.52 5.70 -3.31
N LEU A 26 8.25 5.75 -2.96
CA LEU A 26 7.31 4.71 -3.36
C LEU A 26 7.14 4.66 -4.88
N LEU A 27 7.06 5.82 -5.51
CA LEU A 27 6.91 5.92 -6.96
C LEU A 27 8.10 5.27 -7.68
N ARG A 28 9.33 5.56 -7.23
CA ARG A 28 10.54 4.94 -7.81
C ARG A 28 10.54 3.42 -7.66
N MET A 29 10.11 2.93 -6.50
CA MET A 29 10.03 1.49 -6.25
C MET A 29 9.02 0.82 -7.18
N LEU A 30 7.85 1.40 -7.33
CA LEU A 30 6.81 0.87 -8.21
C LEU A 30 7.20 0.93 -9.68
N GLU A 31 7.83 2.01 -10.12
CA GLU A 31 8.32 2.14 -11.49
C GLU A 31 9.41 1.12 -11.79
N ARG A 32 10.31 0.90 -10.85
CA ARG A 32 11.33 -0.15 -10.96
C ARG A 32 10.70 -1.53 -11.07
N ALA A 33 9.72 -1.81 -10.22
CA ALA A 33 8.99 -3.07 -10.25
C ALA A 33 8.28 -3.29 -11.59
N ARG A 34 7.71 -2.24 -12.17
CA ARG A 34 7.07 -2.30 -13.47
C ARG A 34 8.06 -2.64 -14.59
N ARG A 35 9.29 -2.11 -14.53
CA ARG A 35 10.33 -2.37 -15.54
C ARG A 35 10.91 -3.76 -15.40
N GLU A 36 11.19 -4.20 -14.19
CA GLU A 36 11.87 -5.47 -13.91
C GLU A 36 10.93 -6.68 -13.88
N ARG A 37 9.66 -6.47 -13.59
CA ARG A 37 8.52 -7.41 -13.71
C ARG A 37 8.53 -8.69 -12.87
N ASP A 38 9.63 -9.13 -12.35
CA ASP A 38 9.77 -10.44 -11.71
C ASP A 38 10.33 -10.40 -10.31
N HIS A 39 10.35 -9.24 -9.68
CA HIS A 39 10.86 -9.10 -8.32
C HIS A 39 9.78 -8.68 -7.34
N GLU A 40 9.69 -9.40 -6.23
CA GLU A 40 9.02 -8.88 -5.06
C GLU A 40 9.88 -7.79 -4.43
N PHE A 41 9.26 -6.87 -3.72
CA PHE A 41 10.01 -5.89 -2.95
C PHE A 41 9.27 -5.54 -1.66
N ASP A 42 10.08 -5.24 -0.64
CA ASP A 42 9.57 -4.77 0.64
C ASP A 42 9.62 -3.25 0.67
N LEU A 43 8.58 -2.64 1.24
CA LEU A 43 8.63 -1.22 1.49
C LEU A 43 9.53 -0.92 2.69
N PRO A 44 10.23 0.22 2.69
CA PRO A 44 11.09 0.58 3.82
C PRO A 44 10.29 0.73 5.10
N ASP A 45 10.97 0.51 6.22
CA ASP A 45 10.37 0.68 7.53
C ASP A 45 9.84 2.10 7.71
N VAL A 46 8.67 2.16 8.32
CA VAL A 46 8.01 3.42 8.63
C VAL A 46 8.22 3.73 10.10
N GLU A 47 8.37 5.00 10.43
CA GLU A 47 8.48 5.40 11.83
C GLU A 47 7.25 4.94 12.61
N PRO A 48 7.44 4.19 13.72
CA PRO A 48 6.34 3.75 14.54
C PRO A 48 5.55 4.93 15.10
N GLY A 49 4.24 4.80 15.09
CA GLY A 49 3.36 5.79 15.72
C GLY A 49 3.05 7.02 14.88
N TRP A 50 3.54 7.12 13.63
CA TRP A 50 3.18 8.23 12.76
C TRP A 50 1.69 8.21 12.43
N SER A 51 1.17 7.06 12.07
CA SER A 51 -0.23 6.98 11.74
C SER A 51 -1.09 6.86 12.99
N ARG A 52 -2.13 7.67 13.04
CA ARG A 52 -3.11 7.69 14.12
C ARG A 52 -4.52 7.63 13.58
N ARG A 53 -4.71 7.02 12.43
CA ARG A 53 -6.03 6.85 11.84
C ARG A 53 -6.88 5.98 12.73
N SER A 54 -8.06 6.49 13.10
CA SER A 54 -9.04 5.72 13.85
C SER A 54 -9.53 4.54 13.02
N GLY A 55 -9.55 3.35 13.61
CA GLY A 55 -10.00 2.14 12.94
C GLY A 55 -8.94 1.43 12.11
N TYR A 56 -7.69 1.91 12.15
CA TYR A 56 -6.57 1.30 11.42
C TYR A 56 -5.50 0.80 12.38
N ASP A 57 -4.82 -0.26 11.97
CA ASP A 57 -3.63 -0.78 12.63
C ASP A 57 -2.40 -0.46 11.79
N GLN A 58 -1.31 -0.12 12.45
CA GLN A 58 -0.05 0.14 11.77
C GLN A 58 0.45 -1.12 11.08
N CYS A 59 0.85 -0.99 9.83
CA CYS A 59 1.45 -2.08 9.08
C CYS A 59 2.97 -2.00 9.21
N GLU A 60 3.57 -3.09 9.69
CA GLU A 60 5.02 -3.16 9.86
C GLU A 60 5.72 -3.63 8.58
N PHE A 61 5.10 -4.56 7.86
CA PHE A 61 5.69 -5.13 6.65
C PHE A 61 4.69 -5.12 5.50
N ILE A 62 5.13 -4.60 4.35
CA ILE A 62 4.43 -4.80 3.09
C ILE A 62 5.39 -5.40 2.09
N ASN A 63 5.00 -6.56 1.57
CA ASN A 63 5.68 -7.19 0.46
C ASN A 63 4.79 -7.06 -0.77
N ILE A 64 5.32 -6.50 -1.84
CA ILE A 64 4.59 -6.27 -3.09
C ILE A 64 5.15 -7.15 -4.18
N PHE A 65 4.26 -7.93 -4.80
CA PHE A 65 4.56 -8.78 -5.96
C PHE A 65 3.99 -8.08 -7.20
N PRO A 66 4.85 -7.49 -8.06
CA PRO A 66 4.37 -6.76 -9.22
C PRO A 66 4.12 -7.65 -10.42
N CYS A 67 3.28 -7.18 -11.33
CA CYS A 67 3.02 -7.80 -12.62
C CYS A 67 2.60 -9.27 -12.54
N MET A 68 1.79 -9.58 -11.57
CA MET A 68 1.25 -10.91 -11.34
C MET A 68 0.05 -11.19 -12.24
N PRO A 69 -0.30 -12.49 -12.46
CA PRO A 69 -1.48 -12.83 -13.24
C PRO A 69 -2.79 -12.36 -12.62
N GLU A 70 -2.85 -12.21 -11.30
CA GLU A 70 -4.04 -11.81 -10.57
C GLU A 70 -3.70 -10.83 -9.46
N ASP A 71 -4.63 -9.90 -9.20
CA ASP A 71 -4.55 -9.03 -8.03
C ASP A 71 -4.96 -9.80 -6.79
N ARG A 72 -4.22 -9.60 -5.70
CA ARG A 72 -4.55 -10.19 -4.41
C ARG A 72 -3.93 -9.38 -3.29
N CYS A 73 -4.66 -9.28 -2.18
CA CYS A 73 -4.15 -8.65 -0.98
C CYS A 73 -4.42 -9.58 0.20
N THR A 74 -3.36 -10.02 0.86
CA THR A 74 -3.46 -10.84 2.06
C THR A 74 -2.95 -10.04 3.25
N ILE A 75 -3.86 -9.75 4.19
CA ILE A 75 -3.53 -8.99 5.39
C ILE A 75 -3.47 -9.98 6.56
N SER A 76 -2.29 -10.11 7.16
CA SER A 76 -2.10 -10.91 8.36
C SER A 76 -2.08 -9.98 9.56
N ARG A 77 -3.16 -10.03 10.36
CA ARG A 77 -3.28 -9.22 11.57
C ARG A 77 -2.55 -9.89 12.70
N GLY A 78 -1.71 -9.12 13.39
CA GLY A 78 -0.96 -9.64 14.52
C GLY A 78 -1.85 -10.00 15.68
N TYR A 79 -1.47 -11.05 16.38
CA TYR A 79 -2.10 -11.42 17.65
C TYR A 79 -1.28 -10.79 18.76
N GLY A 80 -1.67 -9.62 19.23
CA GLY A 80 -0.93 -9.00 20.30
C GLY A 80 -1.44 -7.61 20.63
N LYS A 81 -0.83 -7.01 21.63
CA LYS A 81 -1.24 -5.70 22.15
C LYS A 81 -1.04 -4.56 21.15
N ASP A 82 -0.24 -4.76 20.12
CA ASP A 82 0.20 -3.68 19.25
C ASP A 82 -0.51 -3.60 17.91
N GLY A 83 -1.39 -4.57 17.60
CA GLY A 83 -2.21 -4.55 16.39
C GLY A 83 -1.42 -4.51 15.08
N ILE A 84 -0.15 -4.92 15.10
CA ILE A 84 0.72 -4.85 13.94
C ILE A 84 0.26 -5.84 12.87
N SER A 85 0.14 -5.36 11.66
CA SER A 85 -0.26 -6.16 10.50
C SER A 85 0.90 -6.31 9.53
N SER A 86 0.94 -7.44 8.84
CA SER A 86 1.78 -7.62 7.67
C SER A 86 0.90 -7.83 6.44
N VAL A 87 1.38 -7.39 5.29
CA VAL A 87 0.61 -7.46 4.04
C VAL A 87 1.45 -8.06 2.93
N GLU A 88 0.85 -8.99 2.19
CA GLU A 88 1.36 -9.41 0.90
C GLU A 88 0.37 -8.95 -0.17
N MET A 89 0.84 -8.14 -1.10
CA MET A 89 0.01 -7.57 -2.14
C MET A 89 0.53 -7.95 -3.51
N ALA A 90 -0.26 -8.72 -4.25
CA ALA A 90 0.03 -9.03 -5.64
C ALA A 90 -0.76 -8.09 -6.54
N LEU A 91 -0.10 -7.47 -7.50
CA LEU A 91 -0.72 -6.53 -8.42
C LEU A 91 -0.47 -6.98 -9.87
N THR A 92 -1.52 -6.96 -10.67
CA THR A 92 -1.36 -7.09 -12.12
C THR A 92 -0.67 -5.85 -12.68
N ALA A 93 -0.17 -5.94 -13.90
CA ALA A 93 0.42 -4.79 -14.58
C ALA A 93 -0.57 -3.62 -14.67
N THR A 94 -1.84 -3.91 -14.90
CA THR A 94 -2.89 -2.89 -14.97
C THR A 94 -3.10 -2.19 -13.63
N SER A 95 -3.19 -2.95 -12.54
CA SER A 95 -3.37 -2.38 -11.20
C SER A 95 -2.13 -1.62 -10.74
N LEU A 96 -0.94 -2.12 -11.07
CA LEU A 96 0.31 -1.43 -10.77
C LEU A 96 0.37 -0.07 -11.49
N ASP A 97 0.01 -0.02 -12.77
CA ASP A 97 -0.05 1.23 -13.52
C ASP A 97 -1.08 2.21 -12.91
N ALA A 98 -2.24 1.71 -12.49
CA ALA A 98 -3.26 2.54 -11.85
C ALA A 98 -2.77 3.13 -10.54
N PHE A 99 -2.04 2.35 -9.74
CA PHE A 99 -1.44 2.82 -8.49
C PHE A 99 -0.39 3.90 -8.77
N ILE A 100 0.47 3.68 -9.73
CA ILE A 100 1.50 4.66 -10.13
C ILE A 100 0.84 5.98 -10.55
N ARG A 101 -0.20 5.92 -11.37
CA ARG A 101 -0.93 7.13 -11.81
C ARG A 101 -1.59 7.86 -10.64
N MET A 102 -2.13 7.13 -9.69
CA MET A 102 -2.72 7.74 -8.50
C MET A 102 -1.66 8.48 -7.68
N LEU A 103 -0.47 7.89 -7.52
CA LEU A 103 0.66 8.54 -6.85
C LEU A 103 1.12 9.79 -7.59
N GLU A 104 1.20 9.73 -8.91
CA GLU A 104 1.61 10.87 -9.72
C GLU A 104 0.64 12.05 -9.62
N ARG A 105 -0.66 11.76 -9.44
CA ARG A 105 -1.70 12.79 -9.30
C ARG A 105 -1.91 13.24 -7.86
N MET A 106 -1.22 12.66 -6.90
CA MET A 106 -1.45 12.93 -5.49
C MET A 106 -1.32 14.43 -5.19
N GLY A 107 -2.39 14.99 -4.64
CA GLY A 107 -2.44 16.37 -4.21
C GLY A 107 -2.56 16.46 -2.68
N SER A 108 -3.24 17.50 -2.20
CA SER A 108 -3.41 17.73 -0.76
C SER A 108 -4.58 16.97 -0.14
N GLY A 109 -5.39 16.29 -0.92
CA GLY A 109 -6.53 15.52 -0.46
C GLY A 109 -6.25 14.04 -0.35
N GLU A 110 -7.30 13.27 -0.17
CA GLU A 110 -7.25 11.80 -0.21
C GLU A 110 -7.72 11.29 -1.55
N ASP A 111 -7.11 10.22 -2.02
CA ASP A 111 -7.54 9.50 -3.22
C ASP A 111 -7.63 8.02 -2.92
N THR A 112 -8.47 7.31 -3.66
CA THR A 112 -8.68 5.87 -3.46
C THR A 112 -8.63 5.14 -4.80
N LEU A 113 -8.13 3.91 -4.74
CA LEU A 113 -8.13 2.97 -5.86
C LEU A 113 -8.77 1.67 -5.40
N ALA A 114 -9.94 1.36 -5.93
CA ALA A 114 -10.60 0.10 -5.67
C ALA A 114 -10.11 -0.95 -6.66
N ILE A 115 -9.62 -2.06 -6.13
CA ILE A 115 -9.14 -3.19 -6.94
C ILE A 115 -10.10 -4.34 -6.76
N ARG A 116 -10.66 -4.83 -7.86
CA ARG A 116 -11.67 -5.90 -7.89
C ARG A 116 -11.14 -7.09 -8.67
N PRO A 117 -10.47 -8.05 -8.00
CA PRO A 117 -9.99 -9.23 -8.69
C PRO A 117 -11.13 -10.06 -9.30
N ALA A 118 -10.85 -10.73 -10.41
CA ALA A 118 -11.82 -11.64 -11.03
C ALA A 118 -12.13 -12.84 -10.11
N ALA A 119 -11.12 -13.29 -9.35
CA ALA A 119 -11.28 -14.30 -8.32
C ALA A 119 -10.62 -13.78 -7.05
N GLY A 120 -11.35 -13.73 -5.96
CA GLY A 120 -10.86 -13.24 -4.68
C GLY A 120 -11.61 -12.01 -4.19
N SER A 121 -11.21 -11.55 -3.01
CA SER A 121 -11.88 -10.42 -2.36
C SER A 121 -11.38 -9.08 -2.90
N PRO A 122 -12.28 -8.12 -3.10
CA PRO A 122 -11.87 -6.76 -3.47
C PRO A 122 -11.10 -6.10 -2.32
N PHE A 123 -10.20 -5.19 -2.68
CA PHE A 123 -9.47 -4.40 -1.71
C PHE A 123 -9.27 -2.97 -2.21
N THR A 124 -8.98 -2.07 -1.30
CA THR A 124 -8.86 -0.65 -1.62
C THR A 124 -7.51 -0.12 -1.17
N LEU A 125 -6.87 0.67 -2.02
CA LEU A 125 -5.69 1.44 -1.69
C LEU A 125 -6.11 2.89 -1.53
N ARG A 126 -5.72 3.50 -0.40
CA ARG A 126 -6.02 4.90 -0.10
C ARG A 126 -4.73 5.68 0.04
N LEU A 127 -4.65 6.83 -0.60
CA LEU A 127 -3.51 7.74 -0.47
C LEU A 127 -3.93 9.01 0.24
N ALA A 128 -3.09 9.47 1.17
CA ALA A 128 -3.27 10.76 1.83
C ALA A 128 -1.92 11.46 1.96
N ALA A 129 -1.93 12.77 1.77
CA ALA A 129 -0.74 13.57 1.98
C ALA A 129 -0.50 13.74 3.48
N ALA A 130 0.74 13.56 3.90
CA ALA A 130 1.17 13.89 5.25
C ALA A 130 1.28 15.41 5.40
N GLU A 131 0.69 15.93 6.43
CA GLU A 131 0.73 17.36 6.75
C GLU A 131 1.93 17.70 7.65
#